data_dbce5cf6f9cf13f773f547a90400a882
#
_entry.id   dbce5cf6f9cf13f773f547a90400a882
#
_cell.length_a   1.000
_cell.length_b   1.000
_cell.length_c   1.000
_cell.angle_alpha   90.00
_cell.angle_beta   90.00
_cell.angle_gamma   90.00
#
_symmetry.space_group_name_H-M   'P 1'
#
loop_
_entity.id
_entity.type
_entity.pdbx_description
1 polymer ?
#
loop_
_entity_poly.entity_id
_entity_poly.type
_entity_poly.pdbx_seq_one_letter_code
_entity_poly.pdbx_strand_id
1 'polypeptide(L)'
;YVGQEKVRPITGYQQYASAGDWNRPPRHTIGTAFWYLATDQWRYDGLPADQLASPLARGSXEDKTTADCLVESVKRGWMPSYPTFNRNPLDLVDEAEAAGKEPAAHIVDSLNDGSLGYSVEDPDAPENFPRVVLVWRANILGSSGKGNEYFLKHLLGTDAAIRAPEAAEGSRPRDMVWHDEAPEGKLDLLATADFRMTSTTLFSDLVFPAATWYE
;
A
#
# COMPACT_ATOMS: atom_id res chain seq x y z
N TYR A 1 5.31 15.09 -8.92
CA TYR A 1 5.17 16.53 -9.18
C TYR A 1 4.23 17.13 -8.18
N VAL A 2 4.44 18.39 -7.85
CA VAL A 2 3.64 19.08 -6.86
C VAL A 2 2.16 19.06 -7.25
N GLY A 3 1.32 18.60 -6.35
CA GLY A 3 -0.13 18.60 -6.54
C GLY A 3 -0.70 17.34 -7.16
N GLN A 4 0.10 16.52 -7.78
CA GLN A 4 -0.43 15.31 -8.42
C GLN A 4 -0.85 14.28 -7.38
N GLU A 5 -0.16 14.21 -6.28
CA GLU A 5 -0.51 13.28 -5.22
C GLU A 5 -1.79 13.64 -4.51
N LYS A 6 -2.29 14.83 -4.72
CA LYS A 6 -3.51 15.28 -4.05
C LYS A 6 -4.76 14.70 -4.67
N VAL A 7 -4.64 14.18 -5.86
CA VAL A 7 -5.73 13.48 -6.51
C VAL A 7 -5.48 11.99 -6.31
N ARG A 8 -6.36 11.36 -5.54
CA ARG A 8 -6.20 9.94 -5.31
C ARG A 8 -6.38 9.20 -6.62
N PRO A 9 -5.40 8.46 -7.07
CA PRO A 9 -5.55 7.69 -8.31
C PRO A 9 -6.52 6.53 -8.11
N ILE A 10 -7.12 6.11 -9.18
CA ILE A 10 -7.89 4.88 -9.19
C ILE A 10 -6.86 3.76 -9.24
N THR A 11 -6.65 3.14 -8.12
CA THR A 11 -5.55 2.23 -7.95
C THR A 11 -5.83 0.90 -8.65
N GLY A 12 -4.81 0.26 -9.12
CA GLY A 12 -4.95 -0.94 -9.94
C GLY A 12 -5.14 -0.62 -11.41
N TYR A 13 -5.53 0.61 -11.70
CA TYR A 13 -5.82 1.03 -13.06
C TYR A 13 -4.60 1.37 -13.86
N GLN A 14 -3.51 1.67 -13.17
CA GLN A 14 -2.32 2.18 -13.85
C GLN A 14 -1.78 1.21 -14.89
N GLN A 15 -1.83 -0.07 -14.60
CA GLN A 15 -1.32 -1.06 -15.53
C GLN A 15 -2.17 -1.17 -16.77
N TYR A 16 -3.48 -1.06 -16.60
CA TYR A 16 -4.37 -1.08 -17.74
C TYR A 16 -4.27 0.20 -18.55
N ALA A 17 -4.35 1.32 -17.85
CA ALA A 17 -4.40 2.63 -18.52
C ALA A 17 -3.10 2.95 -19.23
N SER A 18 -1.99 2.47 -18.73
CA SER A 18 -0.69 2.78 -19.28
C SER A 18 -0.16 1.71 -20.21
N ALA A 19 -0.96 0.68 -20.47
CA ALA A 19 -0.52 -0.45 -21.28
C ALA A 19 0.84 -0.93 -20.82
N GLY A 20 0.96 -1.16 -19.52
CA GLY A 20 2.22 -1.48 -18.91
C GLY A 20 2.91 -2.69 -19.53
N ASP A 21 4.21 -2.67 -19.51
CA ASP A 21 5.01 -3.78 -19.97
C ASP A 21 4.92 -4.92 -18.95
N TRP A 22 4.28 -6.00 -19.33
CA TRP A 22 4.06 -7.12 -18.43
C TRP A 22 5.37 -7.80 -18.01
N ASN A 23 6.44 -7.60 -18.79
CA ASN A 23 7.74 -8.13 -18.44
C ASN A 23 8.51 -7.22 -17.49
N ARG A 24 8.02 -6.01 -17.27
CA ARG A 24 8.64 -5.05 -16.36
C ARG A 24 7.58 -4.44 -15.48
N PRO A 25 7.27 -5.09 -14.38
CA PRO A 25 6.27 -4.56 -13.47
C PRO A 25 6.63 -3.14 -13.03
N PRO A 26 5.65 -2.25 -12.92
CA PRO A 26 5.94 -0.88 -12.49
C PRO A 26 6.45 -0.87 -11.06
N ARG A 27 7.28 0.10 -10.77
CA ARG A 27 7.77 0.30 -9.40
C ARG A 27 6.63 0.85 -8.54
N HIS A 28 6.75 0.59 -7.26
CA HIS A 28 5.85 1.21 -6.30
C HIS A 28 6.15 2.70 -6.23
N THR A 29 5.14 3.49 -6.48
CA THR A 29 5.26 4.94 -6.38
C THR A 29 4.07 5.47 -5.60
N ILE A 30 4.13 6.72 -5.19
CA ILE A 30 3.01 7.39 -4.55
C ILE A 30 1.78 7.25 -5.45
N GLY A 31 0.68 6.82 -4.86
CA GLY A 31 -0.57 6.63 -5.59
C GLY A 31 -0.76 5.24 -6.15
N THR A 32 0.19 4.35 -5.94
CA THR A 32 -0.01 2.95 -6.31
C THR A 32 -0.86 2.25 -5.26
N ALA A 33 -1.34 1.06 -5.58
CA ALA A 33 -2.13 0.29 -4.63
C ALA A 33 -1.34 -0.02 -3.37
N PHE A 34 -0.08 -0.38 -3.53
CA PHE A 34 0.75 -0.67 -2.37
C PHE A 34 0.88 0.56 -1.47
N TRP A 35 1.14 1.74 -2.05
CA TRP A 35 1.22 2.97 -1.28
C TRP A 35 -0.08 3.23 -0.55
N TYR A 36 -1.21 3.09 -1.24
CA TYR A 36 -2.52 3.35 -0.63
C TYR A 36 -2.74 2.45 0.59
N LEU A 37 -2.46 1.16 0.43
CA LEU A 37 -2.74 0.21 1.50
C LEU A 37 -1.71 0.24 2.62
N ALA A 38 -0.45 0.52 2.29
CA ALA A 38 0.61 0.47 3.29
C ALA A 38 0.83 1.82 3.98
N THR A 39 0.66 2.93 3.27
CA THR A 39 1.08 4.24 3.76
C THR A 39 0.07 5.36 3.57
N ASP A 40 -1.06 5.11 2.93
CA ASP A 40 -2.09 6.13 2.74
C ASP A 40 -3.27 5.84 3.67
N GLN A 41 -4.39 6.46 3.44
CA GLN A 41 -5.44 6.56 4.44
C GLN A 41 -6.63 5.63 4.18
N TRP A 42 -6.34 4.35 3.91
CA TRP A 42 -7.44 3.41 3.64
C TRP A 42 -8.46 3.34 4.78
N ARG A 43 -8.03 3.59 6.02
CA ARG A 43 -8.94 3.55 7.17
C ARG A 43 -9.86 4.78 7.24
N TYR A 44 -9.49 5.85 6.54
CA TYR A 44 -10.22 7.11 6.62
C TYR A 44 -11.03 7.40 5.36
N ASP A 45 -11.02 6.48 4.41
CA ASP A 45 -11.64 6.68 3.10
C ASP A 45 -12.87 5.80 2.97
N GLY A 46 -14.03 6.40 3.12
CA GLY A 46 -15.29 5.68 2.95
C GLY A 46 -15.94 5.89 1.59
N LEU A 47 -15.17 6.33 0.58
CA LEU A 47 -15.74 6.60 -0.73
C LEU A 47 -16.14 5.32 -1.44
N PRO A 48 -17.42 5.17 -1.81
CA PRO A 48 -17.86 3.96 -2.52
C PRO A 48 -17.22 3.86 -3.91
N ALA A 49 -16.81 2.67 -4.27
CA ALA A 49 -16.11 2.44 -5.53
C ALA A 49 -17.02 2.70 -6.75
N ASP A 50 -18.32 2.48 -6.61
CA ASP A 50 -19.24 2.69 -7.71
C ASP A 50 -19.33 4.15 -8.15
N GLN A 51 -19.01 5.09 -7.25
CA GLN A 51 -18.95 6.50 -7.61
C GLN A 51 -17.77 6.84 -8.50
N LEU A 52 -16.74 5.98 -8.48
CA LEU A 52 -15.54 6.17 -9.28
C LEU A 52 -15.56 5.31 -10.55
N ALA A 53 -16.49 4.36 -10.62
CA ALA A 53 -16.52 3.43 -11.72
C ALA A 53 -16.92 4.13 -13.03
N SER A 54 -16.32 3.71 -14.13
CA SER A 54 -16.73 4.19 -15.43
C SER A 54 -18.16 3.70 -15.73
N PRO A 55 -18.86 4.35 -16.64
CA PRO A 55 -20.20 3.87 -17.00
C PRO A 55 -20.24 2.41 -17.45
N LEU A 56 -19.12 1.90 -17.98
CA LEU A 56 -19.07 0.50 -18.43
C LEU A 56 -18.96 -0.47 -17.26
N ALA A 57 -18.56 0.00 -16.09
CA ALA A 57 -18.37 -0.85 -14.91
C ALA A 57 -19.48 -0.65 -13.87
N ARG A 58 -20.55 0.05 -14.22
CA ARG A 58 -21.66 0.26 -13.29
C ARG A 58 -22.24 -1.08 -12.85
N GLY A 59 -22.52 -1.18 -11.56
CA GLY A 59 -23.05 -2.40 -10.98
C GLY A 59 -21.99 -3.36 -10.49
N SER A 60 -20.76 -3.18 -10.93
CA SER A 60 -19.69 -4.05 -10.44
C SER A 60 -19.02 -3.56 -9.15
N UNK A 61 -19.13 -2.46 -8.65
CA UNK A 61 -18.72 -2.07 -7.73
C UNK A 61 -19.49 -1.83 -6.77
N GLU A 62 -20.69 -2.25 -6.83
CA GLU A 62 -21.66 -1.97 -5.77
C GLU A 62 -21.18 -2.51 -4.45
N ASP A 63 -21.42 -1.77 -3.43
CA ASP A 63 -21.07 -2.13 -2.05
C ASP A 63 -19.58 -2.36 -1.80
N LYS A 64 -18.72 -1.84 -2.67
CA LYS A 64 -17.28 -1.92 -2.49
C LYS A 64 -16.69 -0.55 -2.24
N THR A 65 -15.59 -0.53 -1.49
CA THR A 65 -14.76 0.66 -1.35
C THR A 65 -13.58 0.58 -2.33
N THR A 66 -12.82 1.66 -2.44
CA THR A 66 -11.62 1.63 -3.25
C THR A 66 -10.61 0.62 -2.70
N ALA A 67 -10.58 0.44 -1.38
CA ALA A 67 -9.68 -0.55 -0.76
C ALA A 67 -10.07 -1.97 -1.17
N ASP A 68 -11.37 -2.29 -1.23
CA ASP A 68 -11.81 -3.62 -1.69
C ASP A 68 -11.36 -3.88 -3.13
N CYS A 69 -11.44 -2.85 -3.97
CA CYS A 69 -10.97 -2.99 -5.35
C CYS A 69 -9.47 -3.26 -5.43
N LEU A 70 -8.70 -2.70 -4.49
CA LEU A 70 -7.27 -2.99 -4.42
C LEU A 70 -7.02 -4.43 -3.98
N VAL A 71 -7.76 -4.91 -3.00
CA VAL A 71 -7.65 -6.31 -2.56
C VAL A 71 -7.92 -7.24 -3.75
N GLU A 72 -9.01 -6.98 -4.46
CA GLU A 72 -9.35 -7.79 -5.64
C GLU A 72 -8.25 -7.72 -6.71
N SER A 73 -7.67 -6.54 -6.92
CA SER A 73 -6.60 -6.38 -7.91
C SER A 73 -5.37 -7.21 -7.54
N VAL A 74 -5.02 -7.25 -6.25
CA VAL A 74 -3.91 -8.08 -5.79
C VAL A 74 -4.21 -9.56 -6.02
N LYS A 75 -5.41 -10.00 -5.62
CA LYS A 75 -5.79 -11.41 -5.78
C LYS A 75 -5.81 -11.87 -7.24
N ARG A 76 -6.08 -10.96 -8.15
CA ARG A 76 -6.09 -11.27 -9.58
C ARG A 76 -4.71 -11.15 -10.23
N GLY A 77 -3.68 -10.79 -9.47
CA GLY A 77 -2.35 -10.62 -10.03
C GLY A 77 -2.20 -9.37 -10.87
N TRP A 78 -3.11 -8.42 -10.73
CA TRP A 78 -3.04 -7.17 -11.48
C TRP A 78 -2.05 -6.19 -10.88
N MET A 79 -1.59 -6.48 -9.68
CA MET A 79 -0.62 -5.64 -8.97
C MET A 79 0.68 -6.41 -8.86
N PRO A 80 1.59 -6.22 -9.81
CA PRO A 80 2.86 -6.96 -9.77
C PRO A 80 3.80 -6.46 -8.70
N SER A 81 3.44 -5.41 -8.04
CA SER A 81 4.24 -4.94 -6.94
C SER A 81 4.13 -5.91 -5.80
N TYR A 82 5.28 -6.26 -5.26
CA TYR A 82 5.26 -7.20 -4.27
C TYR A 82 5.95 -6.65 -3.09
N PRO A 83 6.00 -7.31 -1.98
CA PRO A 83 5.35 -8.58 -1.65
C PRO A 83 3.87 -8.41 -1.41
N THR A 84 3.12 -9.31 -1.99
CA THR A 84 1.67 -9.28 -1.80
C THR A 84 1.22 -10.36 -0.83
N PHE A 85 2.08 -11.30 -0.50
CA PHE A 85 1.76 -12.35 0.45
C PHE A 85 1.96 -11.86 1.88
N ASN A 86 1.31 -12.52 2.81
CA ASN A 86 1.46 -12.26 4.24
C ASN A 86 2.68 -12.96 4.84
N ARG A 87 3.58 -13.46 4.00
CA ARG A 87 4.81 -14.13 4.42
C ARG A 87 5.93 -13.76 3.46
N ASN A 88 7.15 -13.97 3.92
CA ASN A 88 8.34 -13.73 3.10
C ASN A 88 8.35 -14.69 1.90
N PRO A 89 8.39 -14.19 0.67
CA PRO A 89 8.39 -15.08 -0.49
C PRO A 89 9.64 -15.96 -0.59
N LEU A 90 10.75 -15.59 0.02
CA LEU A 90 11.93 -16.46 0.02
C LEU A 90 11.69 -17.71 0.86
N ASP A 91 10.98 -17.56 1.98
CA ASP A 91 10.63 -18.73 2.81
C ASP A 91 9.73 -19.69 2.03
N LEU A 92 8.84 -19.17 1.19
CA LEU A 92 7.97 -20.00 0.37
C LEU A 92 8.77 -20.81 -0.66
N VAL A 93 9.85 -20.23 -1.18
CA VAL A 93 10.72 -20.96 -2.10
C VAL A 93 11.45 -22.08 -1.36
N ASP A 94 11.99 -21.77 -0.18
CA ASP A 94 12.69 -22.77 0.63
C ASP A 94 11.75 -23.94 0.99
N GLU A 95 10.50 -23.62 1.37
CA GLU A 95 9.49 -24.63 1.68
C GLU A 95 9.17 -25.51 0.45
N ALA A 96 9.05 -24.89 -0.71
CA ALA A 96 8.79 -25.63 -1.94
C ALA A 96 9.93 -26.59 -2.25
N GLU A 97 11.17 -26.12 -2.13
CA GLU A 97 12.35 -26.95 -2.36
C GLU A 97 12.40 -28.12 -1.37
N ALA A 98 12.14 -27.84 -0.09
CA ALA A 98 12.14 -28.88 0.92
C ALA A 98 11.05 -29.94 0.65
N ALA A 99 9.93 -29.52 0.05
CA ALA A 99 8.83 -30.41 -0.31
C ALA A 99 9.04 -31.08 -1.68
N GLY A 100 10.12 -30.76 -2.39
CA GLY A 100 10.37 -31.30 -3.72
C GLY A 100 9.37 -30.81 -4.75
N LYS A 101 8.81 -29.61 -4.54
CA LYS A 101 7.82 -29.01 -5.44
C LYS A 101 8.41 -27.83 -6.19
N GLU A 102 7.84 -27.57 -7.33
CA GLU A 102 8.15 -26.34 -8.07
C GLU A 102 7.52 -25.16 -7.31
N PRO A 103 8.25 -24.05 -7.08
CA PRO A 103 7.75 -22.96 -6.24
C PRO A 103 6.38 -22.41 -6.65
N ALA A 104 6.13 -22.24 -7.94
CA ALA A 104 4.83 -21.71 -8.37
C ALA A 104 3.69 -22.67 -8.01
N ALA A 105 3.94 -23.98 -8.14
CA ALA A 105 2.93 -24.97 -7.78
C ALA A 105 2.67 -24.98 -6.27
N HIS A 106 3.73 -24.85 -5.48
CA HIS A 106 3.60 -24.77 -4.03
C HIS A 106 2.77 -23.57 -3.60
N ILE A 107 3.04 -22.42 -4.21
CA ILE A 107 2.29 -21.18 -3.89
C ILE A 107 0.80 -21.34 -4.26
N VAL A 108 0.52 -21.89 -5.45
CA VAL A 108 -0.86 -22.08 -5.88
C VAL A 108 -1.60 -23.04 -4.94
N ASP A 109 -0.95 -24.14 -4.55
CA ASP A 109 -1.54 -25.08 -3.60
C ASP A 109 -1.84 -24.38 -2.28
N SER A 110 -0.90 -23.57 -1.76
CA SER A 110 -1.03 -22.90 -0.48
C SER A 110 -2.12 -21.81 -0.49
N LEU A 111 -2.28 -21.14 -1.64
CA LEU A 111 -3.39 -20.19 -1.78
C LEU A 111 -4.73 -20.91 -1.83
N ASN A 112 -4.77 -22.07 -2.50
CA ASN A 112 -6.03 -22.82 -2.63
C ASN A 112 -6.47 -23.45 -1.31
N ASP A 113 -5.53 -23.89 -0.49
CA ASP A 113 -5.89 -24.50 0.79
C ASP A 113 -5.98 -23.49 1.94
N GLY A 114 -5.67 -22.20 1.66
CA GLY A 114 -5.80 -21.14 2.63
C GLY A 114 -4.65 -21.01 3.63
N SER A 115 -3.58 -21.75 3.43
CA SER A 115 -2.39 -21.62 4.31
C SER A 115 -1.54 -20.41 3.96
N LEU A 116 -1.79 -19.80 2.81
CA LEU A 116 -1.13 -18.58 2.37
C LEU A 116 -2.19 -17.55 2.02
N GLY A 117 -2.02 -16.33 2.48
CA GLY A 117 -2.92 -15.23 2.18
C GLY A 117 -2.17 -14.03 1.61
N TYR A 118 -2.91 -12.98 1.37
CA TYR A 118 -2.34 -11.73 0.86
C TYR A 118 -2.26 -10.70 1.97
N SER A 119 -1.13 -10.00 2.06
CA SER A 119 -0.93 -8.97 3.08
C SER A 119 -1.98 -7.86 3.01
N VAL A 120 -2.50 -7.61 1.80
CA VAL A 120 -3.51 -6.57 1.60
C VAL A 120 -4.83 -6.90 2.30
N GLU A 121 -5.08 -8.17 2.64
CA GLU A 121 -6.30 -8.55 3.32
C GLU A 121 -6.30 -8.16 4.79
N ASP A 122 -5.12 -7.96 5.36
CA ASP A 122 -5.00 -7.50 6.75
C ASP A 122 -3.75 -6.63 6.90
N PRO A 123 -3.81 -5.38 6.41
CA PRO A 123 -2.63 -4.51 6.46
C PRO A 123 -2.26 -4.07 7.87
N ASP A 124 -3.13 -4.28 8.84
CA ASP A 124 -2.85 -3.92 10.23
C ASP A 124 -2.41 -5.13 11.08
N ALA A 125 -2.27 -6.32 10.49
CA ALA A 125 -1.65 -7.43 11.18
C ALA A 125 -0.14 -7.20 11.31
N PRO A 126 0.45 -7.52 12.46
CA PRO A 126 1.88 -7.24 12.68
C PRO A 126 2.82 -7.83 11.62
N GLU A 127 2.51 -9.00 11.10
CA GLU A 127 3.34 -9.62 10.06
C GLU A 127 3.30 -8.86 8.75
N ASN A 128 2.30 -7.99 8.57
CA ASN A 128 2.12 -7.21 7.34
C ASN A 128 2.59 -5.76 7.48
N PHE A 129 3.15 -5.39 8.63
CA PHE A 129 3.60 -4.00 8.84
C PHE A 129 4.71 -3.64 7.86
N PRO A 130 4.66 -2.46 7.25
CA PRO A 130 5.79 -1.95 6.48
C PRO A 130 6.88 -1.46 7.44
N ARG A 131 7.81 -2.35 7.78
CA ARG A 131 8.78 -2.09 8.85
C ARG A 131 9.86 -1.07 8.45
N VAL A 132 10.21 -1.03 7.15
CA VAL A 132 11.26 -0.13 6.67
C VAL A 132 10.74 0.60 5.44
N VAL A 133 10.83 1.93 5.47
CA VAL A 133 10.45 2.74 4.31
C VAL A 133 11.65 3.58 3.89
N LEU A 134 12.05 3.43 2.64
CA LEU A 134 13.11 4.26 2.05
C LEU A 134 12.45 5.21 1.05
N VAL A 135 12.61 6.49 1.30
CA VAL A 135 12.07 7.53 0.42
C VAL A 135 13.23 8.15 -0.35
N TRP A 136 13.12 8.14 -1.66
CA TRP A 136 14.13 8.71 -2.52
C TRP A 136 13.54 9.89 -3.28
N ARG A 137 14.00 11.07 -2.93
CA ARG A 137 13.66 12.30 -3.65
C ARG A 137 12.15 12.54 -3.75
N ALA A 138 11.47 12.42 -2.62
CA ALA A 138 10.04 12.63 -2.59
C ALA A 138 9.62 13.19 -1.24
N ASN A 139 8.72 14.16 -1.27
CA ASN A 139 8.13 14.69 -0.05
C ASN A 139 6.75 14.06 0.14
N ILE A 140 6.72 12.80 0.56
CA ILE A 140 5.45 12.08 0.65
C ILE A 140 4.55 12.66 1.73
N LEU A 141 5.12 13.07 2.86
CA LEU A 141 4.33 13.66 3.94
C LEU A 141 3.76 15.01 3.55
N GLY A 142 4.57 15.85 2.91
CA GLY A 142 4.14 17.19 2.56
C GLY A 142 3.22 17.25 1.34
N SER A 143 3.27 16.26 0.46
CA SER A 143 2.47 16.27 -0.76
C SER A 143 1.26 15.34 -0.71
N SER A 144 1.21 14.44 0.26
CA SER A 144 0.11 13.49 0.40
C SER A 144 -0.90 14.03 1.41
N GLY A 145 -1.61 15.06 1.02
CA GLY A 145 -2.45 15.80 1.97
C GLY A 145 -3.48 14.97 2.70
N LYS A 146 -3.96 13.90 2.09
CA LYS A 146 -4.94 13.03 2.73
C LYS A 146 -4.30 12.03 3.68
N GLY A 147 -3.09 11.61 3.40
CA GLY A 147 -2.45 10.54 4.14
C GLY A 147 -1.69 10.96 5.37
N ASN A 148 -1.71 12.27 5.71
CA ASN A 148 -0.88 12.76 6.80
C ASN A 148 -1.17 12.10 8.13
N GLU A 149 -2.43 11.95 8.49
CA GLU A 149 -2.75 11.33 9.77
C GLU A 149 -2.31 9.87 9.81
N TYR A 150 -2.57 9.13 8.74
CA TYR A 150 -2.15 7.74 8.70
C TYR A 150 -0.63 7.63 8.80
N PHE A 151 0.09 8.45 8.03
CA PHE A 151 1.54 8.44 8.04
C PHE A 151 2.09 8.78 9.44
N LEU A 152 1.61 9.87 10.02
CA LEU A 152 2.14 10.33 11.30
C LEU A 152 1.75 9.40 12.46
N LYS A 153 0.48 8.98 12.50
CA LYS A 153 -0.02 8.19 13.61
C LYS A 153 0.29 6.71 13.44
N HIS A 154 -0.17 6.12 12.34
CA HIS A 154 -0.12 4.67 12.18
C HIS A 154 1.23 4.17 11.73
N LEU A 155 1.96 4.92 10.92
CA LEU A 155 3.29 4.49 10.50
C LEU A 155 4.38 4.95 11.45
N LEU A 156 4.40 6.24 11.81
CA LEU A 156 5.48 6.79 12.63
C LEU A 156 5.21 6.76 14.14
N GLY A 157 3.94 6.63 14.54
CA GLY A 157 3.60 6.62 15.96
C GLY A 157 3.74 7.98 16.62
N THR A 158 3.61 9.07 15.87
CA THR A 158 3.71 10.41 16.48
C THR A 158 2.38 10.83 17.07
N ASP A 159 2.44 11.61 18.11
CA ASP A 159 1.24 12.21 18.70
C ASP A 159 0.92 13.51 17.96
N ALA A 160 0.40 13.35 16.76
CA ALA A 160 0.06 14.51 15.92
C ALA A 160 -1.30 15.07 16.32
N ALA A 161 -1.46 16.37 16.12
CA ALA A 161 -2.71 17.05 16.44
C ALA A 161 -3.80 16.80 15.39
N ILE A 162 -3.42 16.30 14.22
CA ILE A 162 -4.38 16.01 13.16
C ILE A 162 -5.21 14.80 13.55
N ARG A 163 -6.51 14.97 13.53
CA ARG A 163 -7.45 13.89 13.89
C ARG A 163 -8.63 13.94 12.94
N ALA A 164 -8.96 12.80 12.39
CA ALA A 164 -10.13 12.64 11.55
C ALA A 164 -10.87 11.38 11.98
N PRO A 165 -12.18 11.32 11.79
CA PRO A 165 -12.88 10.08 12.10
C PRO A 165 -12.53 9.02 11.07
N GLU A 166 -12.32 7.81 11.55
CA GLU A 166 -12.14 6.66 10.67
C GLU A 166 -13.46 6.37 9.95
N ALA A 167 -13.38 5.59 8.89
CA ALA A 167 -14.55 5.21 8.12
C ALA A 167 -15.62 4.59 9.02
N ALA A 168 -16.85 5.06 8.89
CA ALA A 168 -17.97 4.53 9.67
C ALA A 168 -18.20 3.07 9.31
N GLU A 169 -18.78 2.31 10.23
CA GLU A 169 -18.97 0.87 10.06
C GLU A 169 -19.58 0.51 8.70
N GLY A 170 -20.58 1.26 8.27
CA GLY A 170 -21.26 0.97 7.00
C GLY A 170 -20.46 1.33 5.74
N SER A 171 -19.30 1.99 5.90
CA SER A 171 -18.46 2.36 4.77
C SER A 171 -17.06 1.76 4.85
N ARG A 172 -16.87 0.80 5.74
CA ARG A 172 -15.57 0.11 5.88
C ARG A 172 -15.38 -0.87 4.72
N PRO A 173 -14.11 -1.13 4.36
CA PRO A 173 -13.85 -2.21 3.39
C PRO A 173 -14.40 -3.56 3.87
N ARG A 174 -14.86 -4.37 2.94
CA ARG A 174 -15.38 -5.70 3.24
C ARG A 174 -14.32 -6.79 3.09
N ASP A 175 -13.37 -6.53 2.20
CA ASP A 175 -12.36 -7.53 1.84
C ASP A 175 -11.06 -7.33 2.63
N MET A 176 -11.10 -6.46 3.64
CA MET A 176 -9.97 -6.22 4.55
C MET A 176 -10.41 -6.40 5.99
N VAL A 177 -9.54 -6.97 6.79
CA VAL A 177 -9.81 -7.11 8.23
C VAL A 177 -9.75 -5.74 8.89
N TRP A 178 -10.74 -5.42 9.69
CA TRP A 178 -10.79 -4.15 10.41
C TRP A 178 -10.49 -4.40 11.88
N HIS A 179 -9.38 -3.85 12.35
CA HIS A 179 -9.02 -3.90 13.77
C HIS A 179 -9.55 -2.64 14.45
N ASP A 180 -10.40 -2.77 15.45
CA ASP A 180 -10.97 -1.61 16.14
C ASP A 180 -9.90 -0.74 16.78
N GLU A 181 -8.85 -1.37 17.29
CA GLU A 181 -7.67 -0.64 17.75
C GLU A 181 -6.61 -0.73 16.67
N ALA A 182 -6.53 0.32 15.85
CA ALA A 182 -5.56 0.36 14.78
C ALA A 182 -4.15 0.51 15.35
N PRO A 183 -3.18 -0.20 14.82
CA PRO A 183 -1.81 -0.09 15.33
C PRO A 183 -1.22 1.29 15.04
N GLU A 184 -0.31 1.72 15.91
CA GLU A 184 0.43 2.96 15.76
C GLU A 184 1.92 2.63 15.73
N GLY A 185 2.68 3.37 14.93
CA GLY A 185 4.12 3.17 14.87
C GLY A 185 4.53 1.86 14.21
N LYS A 186 3.97 1.59 13.04
CA LYS A 186 4.28 0.35 12.31
C LYS A 186 5.71 0.31 11.77
N LEU A 187 6.35 1.47 11.58
CA LEU A 187 7.69 1.53 11.00
C LEU A 187 8.76 1.39 12.07
N ASP A 188 9.78 0.60 11.76
CA ASP A 188 11.00 0.58 12.56
C ASP A 188 12.02 1.59 12.05
N LEU A 189 11.96 1.93 10.77
CA LEU A 189 12.95 2.81 10.15
C LEU A 189 12.36 3.57 8.98
N LEU A 190 12.46 4.88 9.04
CA LEU A 190 12.21 5.76 7.89
C LEU A 190 13.53 6.39 7.47
N ALA A 191 13.97 6.09 6.27
CA ALA A 191 15.19 6.66 5.71
C ALA A 191 14.86 7.46 4.46
N THR A 192 15.48 8.63 4.32
CA THR A 192 15.29 9.45 3.12
C THR A 192 16.62 9.78 2.47
N ALA A 193 16.61 9.76 1.13
CA ALA A 193 17.72 10.27 0.33
C ALA A 193 17.20 11.44 -0.49
N ASP A 194 17.62 12.64 -0.16
CA ASP A 194 17.08 13.84 -0.80
C ASP A 194 18.13 14.95 -0.80
N PHE A 195 17.96 15.85 -1.75
CA PHE A 195 18.83 17.04 -1.82
C PHE A 195 18.19 18.27 -1.16
N ARG A 196 17.03 18.09 -0.54
CA ARG A 196 16.33 19.14 0.20
C ARG A 196 15.80 18.60 1.52
N MET A 197 15.76 19.49 2.51
CA MET A 197 15.02 19.17 3.73
C MET A 197 13.54 19.37 3.46
N THR A 198 12.82 18.26 3.43
CA THR A 198 11.39 18.25 3.22
C THR A 198 10.68 17.90 4.52
N SER A 199 9.36 18.00 4.54
CA SER A 199 8.62 17.53 5.73
C SER A 199 8.85 16.04 5.98
N THR A 200 9.07 15.25 4.95
CA THR A 200 9.38 13.83 5.15
C THR A 200 10.76 13.66 5.78
N THR A 201 11.77 14.41 5.31
CA THR A 201 13.11 14.30 5.89
C THR A 201 13.14 14.73 7.34
N LEU A 202 12.29 15.69 7.73
CA LEU A 202 12.23 16.13 9.12
C LEU A 202 11.76 15.03 10.08
N PHE A 203 11.02 14.06 9.59
CA PHE A 203 10.53 12.95 10.40
C PHE A 203 11.35 11.66 10.22
N SER A 204 12.40 11.70 9.39
CA SER A 204 13.16 10.51 9.08
C SER A 204 14.20 10.22 10.16
N ASP A 205 14.39 8.93 10.42
CA ASP A 205 15.44 8.48 11.34
C ASP A 205 16.82 8.68 10.72
N LEU A 206 16.92 8.46 9.41
CA LEU A 206 18.17 8.63 8.68
C LEU A 206 17.92 9.50 7.45
N VAL A 207 18.79 10.49 7.27
CA VAL A 207 18.73 11.35 6.08
C VAL A 207 20.07 11.24 5.36
N PHE A 208 20.02 10.88 4.09
CA PHE A 208 21.19 10.80 3.23
C PHE A 208 21.15 11.99 2.27
N PRO A 209 21.99 13.02 2.51
CA PRO A 209 22.03 14.16 1.60
C PRO A 209 22.51 13.73 0.23
N ALA A 210 21.75 14.06 -0.79
CA ALA A 210 22.09 13.73 -2.17
C ALA A 210 22.57 14.98 -2.89
N ALA A 211 23.52 14.80 -3.79
CA ALA A 211 24.02 15.91 -4.61
C ALA A 211 22.94 16.44 -5.55
N THR A 212 22.98 17.72 -5.82
CA THR A 212 22.13 18.32 -6.84
C THR A 212 22.77 18.18 -8.22
N TRP A 213 22.08 18.73 -9.22
CA TRP A 213 22.52 18.58 -10.62
C TRP A 213 23.89 19.17 -10.90
N TYR A 214 24.33 20.12 -10.08
CA TYR A 214 25.57 20.88 -10.31
C TYR A 214 26.67 20.61 -9.28
N GLU A 215 26.52 19.56 -8.49
CA GLU A 215 27.49 19.20 -7.46
C GLU A 215 28.24 17.90 -7.72
#